data_de1ba55c310ce6f4d96a5c48661a5911
#
_entry.id   de1ba55c310ce6f4d96a5c48661a5911
#
_cell.length_a   1.000
_cell.length_b   1.000
_cell.length_c   1.000
_cell.angle_alpha   90.00
_cell.angle_beta   90.00
_cell.angle_gamma   90.00
#
_symmetry.space_group_name_H-M   'P 1'
#
loop_
_entity.id
_entity.type
_entity.pdbx_description
1 polymer ?
#
loop_
_entity_poly.entity_id
_entity_poly.type
_entity_poly.pdbx_seq_one_letter_code
_entity_poly.pdbx_strand_id
1 'polypeptide(L)'
;MEMNTNIQAQLQVQTQEPGQVQAQEVKRTYKDSVFVTIFHDKSKLIELYNALFDTNYDESAPIDIVTIKDVLFRTLKNDVAFVLGGRFVVLVEHQSSINENMPLRDLMYISTVLKRMIDTTRLYREKRLMIPRPEFIVFYNGTKDFPAYQELRLSDSFLGEKQKDEEDALQLIVKVYNINTEKNSEILGRCETLRQYSRFVEIMRSYKEDSELTNDVIVEVLDKCKKEGILTEFLDKYGTEIVEMLFKELTREEDLEISRLDGYEEGERAGFTKGERAGFTKGERTGAE
;
A
#
# COMPACT_ATOMS: atom_id res chain seq x y z
N MET A 1 8.06 2.95 -30.56
CA MET A 1 7.42 4.27 -30.46
C MET A 1 5.90 4.20 -30.61
N GLU A 2 5.36 3.43 -31.54
CA GLU A 2 3.89 3.29 -31.76
C GLU A 2 3.12 2.59 -30.61
N MET A 3 3.77 1.77 -29.79
CA MET A 3 3.14 1.01 -28.72
C MET A 3 2.71 1.90 -27.53
N ASN A 4 3.48 2.95 -27.22
CA ASN A 4 3.18 3.86 -26.11
C ASN A 4 2.01 4.80 -26.44
N THR A 5 1.91 5.24 -27.70
CA THR A 5 0.83 6.14 -28.15
C THR A 5 -0.54 5.46 -28.10
N ASN A 6 -0.59 4.14 -28.32
CA ASN A 6 -1.85 3.40 -28.34
C ASN A 6 -2.38 3.08 -26.92
N ILE A 7 -1.49 2.91 -25.94
CA ILE A 7 -1.87 2.75 -24.53
C ILE A 7 -2.35 4.10 -23.97
N GLN A 8 -1.64 5.19 -24.28
CA GLN A 8 -2.05 6.54 -23.89
C GLN A 8 -3.40 6.96 -24.51
N ALA A 9 -3.63 6.65 -25.79
CA ALA A 9 -4.92 6.93 -26.42
C ALA A 9 -6.08 6.10 -25.82
N GLN A 10 -5.82 4.90 -25.33
CA GLN A 10 -6.83 4.06 -24.66
C GLN A 10 -7.14 4.52 -23.24
N LEU A 11 -6.15 5.05 -22.52
CA LEU A 11 -6.34 5.69 -21.20
C LEU A 11 -7.12 7.00 -21.32
N GLN A 12 -6.87 7.81 -22.37
CA GLN A 12 -7.55 9.09 -22.59
C GLN A 12 -9.02 8.96 -23.02
N VAL A 13 -9.40 7.89 -23.70
CA VAL A 13 -10.81 7.70 -24.16
C VAL A 13 -11.76 7.39 -22.99
N GLN A 14 -11.27 6.96 -21.82
CA GLN A 14 -12.11 6.72 -20.65
C GLN A 14 -12.11 7.87 -19.62
N THR A 15 -11.29 8.90 -19.83
CA THR A 15 -11.32 10.14 -19.03
C THR A 15 -12.25 11.18 -19.65
N GLN A 16 -13.51 10.83 -20.00
CA GLN A 16 -14.54 11.84 -20.25
C GLN A 16 -14.80 12.59 -18.96
N GLU A 17 -14.63 13.92 -19.02
CA GLU A 17 -14.70 14.85 -17.92
C GLU A 17 -15.97 14.67 -17.08
N PRO A 18 -15.86 14.39 -15.80
CA PRO A 18 -16.94 14.61 -14.85
C PRO A 18 -16.90 16.09 -14.45
N GLY A 19 -18.05 16.74 -14.46
CA GLY A 19 -18.20 18.16 -14.15
C GLY A 19 -17.60 18.56 -12.79
N GLN A 20 -17.40 19.85 -12.59
CA GLN A 20 -16.70 20.52 -11.48
C GLN A 20 -17.01 20.01 -10.05
N VAL A 21 -18.15 19.37 -9.80
CA VAL A 21 -18.53 18.78 -8.49
C VAL A 21 -17.67 17.56 -8.16
N GLN A 22 -17.23 16.77 -9.16
CA GLN A 22 -16.38 15.60 -8.95
C GLN A 22 -14.91 15.95 -8.67
N ALA A 23 -14.44 17.12 -9.13
CA ALA A 23 -13.06 17.56 -8.88
C ALA A 23 -12.83 17.93 -7.39
N GLN A 24 -13.86 18.37 -6.66
CA GLN A 24 -13.76 18.64 -5.22
C GLN A 24 -13.79 17.35 -4.37
N GLU A 25 -14.54 16.33 -4.76
CA GLU A 25 -14.51 15.01 -4.09
C GLU A 25 -13.20 14.25 -4.37
N VAL A 26 -12.65 14.37 -5.58
CA VAL A 26 -11.35 13.78 -5.94
C VAL A 26 -10.23 14.38 -5.10
N LYS A 27 -10.23 15.69 -4.87
CA LYS A 27 -9.24 16.35 -4.01
C LYS A 27 -9.30 15.90 -2.54
N ARG A 28 -10.47 15.52 -2.02
CA ARG A 28 -10.62 15.05 -0.64
C ARG A 28 -10.06 13.65 -0.38
N THR A 29 -10.08 12.76 -1.37
CA THR A 29 -9.63 11.36 -1.20
C THR A 29 -8.10 11.18 -1.24
N TYR A 30 -7.34 12.12 -1.83
CA TYR A 30 -5.88 12.07 -1.88
C TYR A 30 -5.20 12.44 -0.56
N LYS A 31 -5.90 13.13 0.32
CA LYS A 31 -5.33 13.72 1.54
C LYS A 31 -5.51 12.83 2.76
N ASP A 32 -5.76 11.54 2.58
CA ASP A 32 -5.97 10.62 3.70
C ASP A 32 -4.66 9.99 4.23
N SER A 33 -3.53 10.17 3.53
CA SER A 33 -2.20 9.68 3.95
C SER A 33 -1.08 10.63 3.52
N VAL A 34 -0.13 10.86 4.42
CA VAL A 34 1.08 11.66 4.15
C VAL A 34 1.91 11.01 3.04
N PHE A 35 2.07 9.70 3.04
CA PHE A 35 2.76 8.93 2.00
C PHE A 35 2.16 9.19 0.61
N VAL A 36 0.84 8.98 0.48
CA VAL A 36 0.12 9.20 -0.78
C VAL A 36 0.26 10.65 -1.25
N THR A 37 0.19 11.60 -0.34
CA THR A 37 0.29 13.03 -0.70
C THR A 37 1.69 13.39 -1.20
N ILE A 38 2.75 12.84 -0.60
CA ILE A 38 4.14 13.02 -1.05
C ILE A 38 4.33 12.42 -2.45
N PHE A 39 3.95 11.16 -2.64
CA PHE A 39 4.18 10.43 -3.89
C PHE A 39 3.12 10.66 -4.97
N HIS A 40 2.17 11.58 -4.75
CA HIS A 40 1.36 12.18 -5.82
C HIS A 40 2.11 13.29 -6.59
N ASP A 41 3.20 13.79 -6.02
CA ASP A 41 4.09 14.70 -6.75
C ASP A 41 4.88 13.91 -7.80
N LYS A 42 4.81 14.37 -9.06
CA LYS A 42 5.42 13.69 -10.21
C LYS A 42 6.93 13.50 -10.04
N SER A 43 7.64 14.53 -9.57
CA SER A 43 9.10 14.49 -9.42
C SER A 43 9.50 13.45 -8.36
N LYS A 44 8.80 13.44 -7.23
CA LYS A 44 9.02 12.49 -6.12
C LYS A 44 8.70 11.05 -6.54
N LEU A 45 7.65 10.87 -7.33
CA LEU A 45 7.27 9.56 -7.84
C LEU A 45 8.28 9.02 -8.86
N ILE A 46 8.84 9.87 -9.72
CA ILE A 46 9.90 9.50 -10.65
C ILE A 46 11.19 9.16 -9.90
N GLU A 47 11.56 9.93 -8.88
CA GLU A 47 12.71 9.64 -8.01
C GLU A 47 12.58 8.24 -7.40
N LEU A 48 11.41 7.92 -6.83
CA LEU A 48 11.14 6.62 -6.24
C LEU A 48 11.20 5.50 -7.29
N TYR A 49 10.61 5.72 -8.46
CA TYR A 49 10.64 4.75 -9.56
C TYR A 49 12.08 4.45 -10.00
N ASN A 50 12.89 5.49 -10.17
CA ASN A 50 14.30 5.35 -10.54
C ASN A 50 15.08 4.54 -9.49
N ALA A 51 14.82 4.78 -8.21
CA ALA A 51 15.44 4.01 -7.12
C ALA A 51 15.04 2.53 -7.11
N LEU A 52 13.76 2.23 -7.39
CA LEU A 52 13.22 0.88 -7.39
C LEU A 52 13.67 0.03 -8.57
N PHE A 53 13.82 0.63 -9.76
CA PHE A 53 14.01 -0.10 -11.02
C PHE A 53 15.36 0.17 -11.68
N ASP A 54 16.28 0.87 -11.00
CA ASP A 54 17.60 1.23 -11.51
C ASP A 54 17.53 1.94 -12.86
N THR A 55 16.66 2.93 -12.95
CA THR A 55 16.42 3.76 -14.15
C THR A 55 16.83 5.20 -13.90
N ASN A 56 16.82 6.02 -14.95
CA ASN A 56 17.18 7.44 -14.86
C ASN A 56 16.18 8.27 -15.70
N TYR A 57 14.91 8.20 -15.36
CA TYR A 57 13.89 9.06 -15.97
C TYR A 57 13.98 10.47 -15.37
N ASP A 58 13.79 11.47 -16.20
CA ASP A 58 13.62 12.86 -15.79
C ASP A 58 12.14 13.27 -15.73
N GLU A 59 11.86 14.49 -15.33
CA GLU A 59 10.49 15.01 -15.18
C GLU A 59 9.71 15.10 -16.50
N SER A 60 10.37 14.99 -17.66
CA SER A 60 9.69 14.93 -18.97
C SER A 60 9.05 13.57 -19.25
N ALA A 61 9.43 12.53 -18.49
CA ALA A 61 8.90 11.19 -18.69
C ALA A 61 7.37 11.17 -18.57
N PRO A 62 6.68 10.47 -19.50
CA PRO A 62 5.24 10.34 -19.44
C PRO A 62 4.86 9.38 -18.29
N ILE A 63 4.31 9.93 -17.23
CA ILE A 63 3.79 9.17 -16.10
C ILE A 63 2.28 9.39 -16.01
N ASP A 64 1.54 8.30 -15.95
CA ASP A 64 0.10 8.33 -15.78
C ASP A 64 -0.25 7.79 -14.39
N ILE A 65 -0.70 8.67 -13.50
CA ILE A 65 -1.17 8.28 -12.17
C ILE A 65 -2.58 7.73 -12.32
N VAL A 66 -2.76 6.47 -11.93
CA VAL A 66 -4.04 5.78 -12.04
C VAL A 66 -4.80 5.90 -10.73
N THR A 67 -5.82 6.75 -10.70
CA THR A 67 -6.74 6.83 -9.56
C THR A 67 -7.91 5.91 -9.82
N ILE A 68 -8.01 4.84 -9.06
CA ILE A 68 -9.16 3.93 -9.15
C ILE A 68 -10.15 4.30 -8.06
N LYS A 69 -11.16 5.11 -8.45
CA LYS A 69 -12.35 5.30 -7.63
C LYS A 69 -13.16 4.00 -7.64
N ASP A 70 -13.62 3.56 -6.49
CA ASP A 70 -14.53 2.42 -6.33
C ASP A 70 -13.97 1.01 -6.59
N VAL A 71 -12.75 0.73 -6.19
CA VAL A 71 -12.33 -0.66 -6.02
C VAL A 71 -12.91 -1.21 -4.72
N LEU A 72 -13.50 -2.41 -4.79
CA LEU A 72 -14.29 -3.14 -3.77
C LEU A 72 -13.69 -3.22 -2.36
N PHE A 73 -12.47 -2.77 -2.15
CA PHE A 73 -11.78 -2.82 -0.88
C PHE A 73 -11.56 -1.42 -0.31
N ARG A 74 -12.34 -1.06 0.70
CA ARG A 74 -12.20 0.19 1.49
C ARG A 74 -10.79 0.40 2.08
N THR A 75 -9.94 -0.61 2.03
CA THR A 75 -8.59 -0.65 2.61
C THR A 75 -7.48 -0.14 1.68
N LEU A 76 -7.75 0.11 0.40
CA LEU A 76 -6.76 0.60 -0.58
C LEU A 76 -6.68 2.14 -0.64
N LYS A 77 -6.99 2.83 0.45
CA LYS A 77 -6.95 4.30 0.49
C LYS A 77 -5.54 4.89 0.54
N ASN A 78 -4.55 4.07 0.92
CA ASN A 78 -3.16 4.49 1.13
C ASN A 78 -2.23 4.02 0.00
N ASP A 79 -2.79 3.75 -1.20
CA ASP A 79 -2.02 3.18 -2.29
C ASP A 79 -1.83 4.20 -3.41
N VAL A 80 -0.64 4.22 -3.98
CA VAL A 80 -0.31 4.99 -5.19
C VAL A 80 -0.15 4.02 -6.34
N ALA A 81 -0.93 4.19 -7.41
CA ALA A 81 -0.81 3.39 -8.61
C ALA A 81 -0.55 4.25 -9.84
N PHE A 82 0.39 3.84 -10.69
CA PHE A 82 0.78 4.61 -11.87
C PHE A 82 1.38 3.74 -12.97
N VAL A 83 1.43 4.28 -14.17
CA VAL A 83 2.11 3.66 -15.32
C VAL A 83 3.32 4.51 -15.72
N LEU A 84 4.49 3.90 -15.76
CA LEU A 84 5.72 4.52 -16.25
C LEU A 84 6.61 3.46 -16.91
N GLY A 85 7.23 3.79 -18.04
CA GLY A 85 8.18 2.90 -18.71
C GLY A 85 7.63 1.52 -19.09
N GLY A 86 6.31 1.42 -19.34
CA GLY A 86 5.63 0.15 -19.65
C GLY A 86 5.38 -0.74 -18.45
N ARG A 87 5.56 -0.24 -17.20
CA ARG A 87 5.22 -0.90 -15.94
C ARG A 87 3.99 -0.25 -15.33
N PHE A 88 3.08 -1.06 -14.82
CA PHE A 88 2.00 -0.65 -13.92
C PHE A 88 2.45 -0.95 -12.50
N VAL A 89 2.74 0.09 -11.74
CA VAL A 89 3.28 -0.02 -10.39
C VAL A 89 2.21 0.28 -9.36
N VAL A 90 2.07 -0.57 -8.36
CA VAL A 90 1.23 -0.37 -7.18
C VAL A 90 2.14 -0.26 -5.97
N LEU A 91 2.07 0.88 -5.29
CA LEU A 91 2.81 1.15 -4.05
C LEU A 91 1.84 1.15 -2.89
N VAL A 92 2.13 0.35 -1.89
CA VAL A 92 1.33 0.24 -0.65
C VAL A 92 2.22 0.56 0.54
N GLU A 93 1.73 1.38 1.46
CA GLU A 93 2.39 1.62 2.74
C GLU A 93 1.76 0.77 3.84
N HIS A 94 2.61 0.15 4.68
CA HIS A 94 2.20 -0.58 5.87
C HIS A 94 3.02 -0.15 7.09
N GLN A 95 2.35 0.43 8.08
CA GLN A 95 3.00 0.94 9.29
C GLN A 95 3.03 -0.07 10.45
N SER A 96 2.09 -1.02 10.53
CA SER A 96 1.94 -1.87 11.73
C SER A 96 2.37 -3.32 11.52
N SER A 97 1.86 -4.00 10.51
CA SER A 97 2.15 -5.42 10.25
C SER A 97 2.04 -5.75 8.77
N ILE A 98 2.87 -6.68 8.31
CA ILE A 98 2.74 -7.23 6.96
C ILE A 98 1.52 -8.15 6.92
N ASN A 99 0.69 -7.95 5.91
CA ASN A 99 -0.44 -8.82 5.63
C ASN A 99 0.00 -9.86 4.58
N GLU A 100 0.11 -11.12 5.00
CA GLU A 100 0.51 -12.22 4.11
C GLU A 100 -0.48 -12.47 2.96
N ASN A 101 -1.72 -11.96 3.06
CA ASN A 101 -2.70 -12.01 1.98
C ASN A 101 -2.52 -10.92 0.91
N MET A 102 -1.46 -10.11 0.98
CA MET A 102 -1.21 -9.06 -0.03
C MET A 102 -1.20 -9.61 -1.46
N PRO A 103 -0.57 -10.75 -1.78
CA PRO A 103 -0.60 -11.27 -3.15
C PRO A 103 -2.02 -11.57 -3.66
N LEU A 104 -2.89 -12.10 -2.82
CA LEU A 104 -4.28 -12.36 -3.18
C LEU A 104 -5.09 -11.06 -3.37
N ARG A 105 -4.86 -10.06 -2.51
CA ARG A 105 -5.47 -8.74 -2.63
C ARG A 105 -5.04 -8.04 -3.92
N ASP A 106 -3.75 -8.08 -4.23
CA ASP A 106 -3.18 -7.46 -5.42
C ASP A 106 -3.65 -8.15 -6.71
N LEU A 107 -3.86 -9.47 -6.68
CA LEU A 107 -4.49 -10.20 -7.80
C LEU A 107 -5.89 -9.68 -8.10
N MET A 108 -6.72 -9.51 -7.07
CA MET A 108 -8.08 -8.98 -7.23
C MET A 108 -8.06 -7.52 -7.72
N TYR A 109 -7.12 -6.74 -7.17
CA TYR A 109 -6.92 -5.35 -7.56
C TYR A 109 -6.55 -5.23 -9.03
N ILE A 110 -5.47 -5.89 -9.46
CA ILE A 110 -4.99 -5.80 -10.85
C ILE A 110 -6.02 -6.33 -11.85
N SER A 111 -6.76 -7.38 -11.49
CA SER A 111 -7.85 -7.89 -12.33
C SER A 111 -8.92 -6.82 -12.59
N THR A 112 -9.28 -6.05 -11.55
CA THR A 112 -10.26 -4.96 -11.67
C THR A 112 -9.71 -3.80 -12.49
N VAL A 113 -8.43 -3.45 -12.29
CA VAL A 113 -7.74 -2.40 -13.05
C VAL A 113 -7.70 -2.77 -14.53
N LEU A 114 -7.24 -3.97 -14.85
CA LEU A 114 -7.13 -4.43 -16.25
C LEU A 114 -8.48 -4.46 -16.95
N LYS A 115 -9.58 -4.85 -16.28
CA LYS A 115 -10.94 -4.78 -16.85
C LYS A 115 -11.34 -3.37 -17.25
N ARG A 116 -10.85 -2.35 -16.55
CA ARG A 116 -11.12 -0.93 -16.86
C ARG A 116 -10.17 -0.37 -17.92
N MET A 117 -8.91 -0.82 -17.91
CA MET A 117 -7.87 -0.32 -18.83
C MET A 117 -7.96 -0.88 -20.24
N ILE A 118 -8.51 -2.08 -20.41
CA ILE A 118 -8.51 -2.77 -21.69
C ILE A 118 -9.92 -2.83 -22.31
N ASP A 119 -9.96 -2.74 -23.62
CA ASP A 119 -11.16 -3.10 -24.37
C ASP A 119 -11.33 -4.63 -24.32
N THR A 120 -12.26 -5.10 -23.50
CA THR A 120 -12.50 -6.53 -23.26
C THR A 120 -12.91 -7.28 -24.54
N THR A 121 -13.45 -6.60 -25.57
CA THR A 121 -13.77 -7.23 -26.85
C THR A 121 -12.52 -7.69 -27.59
N ARG A 122 -11.37 -7.08 -27.33
CA ARG A 122 -10.08 -7.45 -27.93
C ARG A 122 -9.52 -8.75 -27.36
N LEU A 123 -9.99 -9.22 -26.20
CA LEU A 123 -9.57 -10.50 -25.60
C LEU A 123 -9.98 -11.70 -26.46
N TYR A 124 -11.03 -11.54 -27.28
CA TYR A 124 -11.55 -12.59 -28.16
C TYR A 124 -10.93 -12.57 -29.57
N ARG A 125 -9.94 -11.71 -29.81
CA ARG A 125 -9.21 -11.65 -31.08
C ARG A 125 -7.96 -12.52 -31.03
N GLU A 126 -7.52 -13.02 -32.16
CA GLU A 126 -6.32 -13.85 -32.30
C GLU A 126 -5.03 -13.09 -31.89
N LYS A 127 -4.99 -11.78 -32.18
CA LYS A 127 -3.81 -10.96 -31.88
C LYS A 127 -3.69 -10.71 -30.36
N ARG A 128 -2.53 -11.07 -29.79
CA ARG A 128 -2.21 -10.84 -28.37
C ARG A 128 -2.37 -9.37 -28.00
N LEU A 129 -3.12 -9.13 -26.94
CA LEU A 129 -3.22 -7.81 -26.30
C LEU A 129 -2.03 -7.62 -25.35
N MET A 130 -1.25 -6.57 -25.58
CA MET A 130 -0.14 -6.20 -24.69
C MET A 130 -0.66 -5.30 -23.57
N ILE A 131 -0.22 -5.56 -22.34
CA ILE A 131 -0.53 -4.78 -21.14
C ILE A 131 0.77 -4.33 -20.47
N PRO A 132 0.76 -3.25 -19.70
CA PRO A 132 1.90 -2.87 -18.89
C PRO A 132 2.25 -4.00 -17.91
N ARG A 133 3.55 -4.19 -17.63
CA ARG A 133 4.02 -5.20 -16.67
C ARG A 133 3.60 -4.78 -15.25
N PRO A 134 2.79 -5.56 -14.52
CA PRO A 134 2.43 -5.22 -13.16
C PRO A 134 3.62 -5.42 -12.21
N GLU A 135 3.77 -4.50 -11.26
CA GLU A 135 4.74 -4.54 -10.16
C GLU A 135 4.03 -4.16 -8.86
N PHE A 136 4.16 -4.97 -7.83
CA PHE A 136 3.52 -4.78 -6.54
C PHE A 136 4.59 -4.58 -5.48
N ILE A 137 4.53 -3.45 -4.78
CA ILE A 137 5.56 -3.02 -3.85
C ILE A 137 4.91 -2.56 -2.57
N VAL A 138 5.37 -3.10 -1.45
CA VAL A 138 4.97 -2.71 -0.11
C VAL A 138 6.17 -2.07 0.59
N PHE A 139 5.97 -0.91 1.18
CA PHE A 139 6.92 -0.28 2.08
C PHE A 139 6.50 -0.54 3.51
N TYR A 140 7.26 -1.39 4.19
CA TYR A 140 7.06 -1.68 5.59
C TYR A 140 7.82 -0.67 6.44
N ASN A 141 7.09 -0.02 7.31
CA ASN A 141 7.62 0.95 8.26
C ASN A 141 7.05 0.69 9.67
N GLY A 142 6.94 -0.58 10.06
CA GLY A 142 6.42 -1.00 11.36
C GLY A 142 7.52 -1.19 12.40
N THR A 143 7.11 -1.45 13.66
CA THR A 143 8.03 -1.66 14.79
C THR A 143 8.44 -3.12 14.96
N LYS A 144 7.73 -4.08 14.37
CA LYS A 144 8.09 -5.49 14.45
C LYS A 144 9.38 -5.75 13.68
N ASP A 145 10.20 -6.65 14.17
CA ASP A 145 11.41 -7.06 13.46
C ASP A 145 11.02 -7.70 12.11
N PHE A 146 11.57 -7.13 11.05
CA PHE A 146 11.30 -7.54 9.67
C PHE A 146 12.58 -7.39 8.86
N PRO A 147 12.90 -8.34 7.94
CA PRO A 147 14.10 -8.25 7.10
C PRO A 147 14.08 -7.01 6.22
N ALA A 148 15.24 -6.60 5.71
CA ALA A 148 15.38 -5.47 4.80
C ALA A 148 14.53 -5.63 3.53
N TYR A 149 14.40 -6.85 3.04
CA TYR A 149 13.62 -7.22 1.87
C TYR A 149 13.01 -8.61 2.03
N GLN A 150 11.77 -8.78 1.58
CA GLN A 150 11.09 -10.06 1.48
C GLN A 150 10.15 -10.07 0.27
N GLU A 151 9.95 -11.24 -0.32
CA GLU A 151 8.90 -11.48 -1.29
C GLU A 151 7.74 -12.25 -0.66
N LEU A 152 6.51 -11.79 -0.89
CA LEU A 152 5.30 -12.54 -0.61
C LEU A 152 4.80 -13.12 -1.93
N ARG A 153 4.53 -14.41 -1.94
CA ARG A 153 4.15 -15.14 -3.15
C ARG A 153 2.71 -15.64 -3.05
N LEU A 154 1.94 -15.48 -4.12
CA LEU A 154 0.58 -16.00 -4.19
C LEU A 154 0.54 -17.52 -4.03
N SER A 155 1.57 -18.22 -4.53
CA SER A 155 1.72 -19.67 -4.40
C SER A 155 1.72 -20.16 -2.96
N ASP A 156 2.16 -19.34 -1.99
CA ASP A 156 2.19 -19.72 -0.57
C ASP A 156 0.79 -19.84 0.02
N SER A 157 -0.24 -19.34 -0.68
CA SER A 157 -1.64 -19.45 -0.31
C SER A 157 -2.37 -20.62 -0.99
N PHE A 158 -1.69 -21.40 -1.83
CA PHE A 158 -2.33 -22.52 -2.52
C PHE A 158 -2.46 -23.75 -1.64
N LEU A 159 -3.63 -24.36 -1.68
CA LEU A 159 -3.88 -25.64 -1.01
C LEU A 159 -3.33 -26.80 -1.86
N GLY A 160 -2.82 -27.81 -1.22
CA GLY A 160 -2.29 -29.01 -1.85
C GLY A 160 -0.76 -29.01 -1.92
N GLU A 161 -0.22 -30.21 -2.11
CA GLU A 161 1.22 -30.42 -2.23
C GLU A 161 1.67 -30.16 -3.68
N LYS A 162 2.73 -29.41 -3.84
CA LYS A 162 3.38 -29.17 -5.12
C LYS A 162 4.29 -30.34 -5.48
N GLN A 163 4.14 -30.88 -6.68
CA GLN A 163 5.05 -31.93 -7.16
C GLN A 163 6.43 -31.33 -7.48
N LYS A 164 7.43 -32.19 -7.42
CA LYS A 164 8.78 -31.81 -7.80
C LYS A 164 8.79 -31.39 -9.28
N ASP A 165 9.37 -30.22 -9.57
CA ASP A 165 9.46 -29.63 -10.91
C ASP A 165 8.12 -29.10 -11.50
N GLU A 166 7.05 -29.04 -10.71
CA GLU A 166 5.79 -28.41 -11.11
C GLU A 166 5.92 -26.88 -11.02
N GLU A 167 5.45 -26.17 -12.05
CA GLU A 167 5.34 -24.72 -12.04
C GLU A 167 3.91 -24.30 -11.69
N ASP A 168 3.78 -23.23 -10.89
CA ASP A 168 2.47 -22.68 -10.59
C ASP A 168 1.90 -21.99 -11.84
N ALA A 169 0.69 -22.36 -12.23
CA ALA A 169 0.02 -21.77 -13.39
C ALA A 169 -0.31 -20.28 -13.19
N LEU A 170 -0.41 -19.82 -11.94
CA LEU A 170 -0.63 -18.43 -11.57
C LEU A 170 0.46 -17.98 -10.60
N GLN A 171 1.22 -16.97 -11.02
CA GLN A 171 2.29 -16.38 -10.22
C GLN A 171 2.02 -14.89 -10.01
N LEU A 172 2.06 -14.45 -8.77
CA LEU A 172 2.08 -13.05 -8.37
C LEU A 172 3.02 -12.89 -7.18
N ILE A 173 3.91 -11.93 -7.27
CA ILE A 173 4.92 -11.65 -6.27
C ILE A 173 4.77 -10.20 -5.82
N VAL A 174 4.69 -10.01 -4.51
CA VAL A 174 4.71 -8.69 -3.86
C VAL A 174 6.07 -8.50 -3.22
N LYS A 175 6.76 -7.43 -3.59
CA LYS A 175 8.07 -7.06 -3.05
C LYS A 175 7.87 -6.18 -1.82
N VAL A 176 8.36 -6.63 -0.68
CA VAL A 176 8.27 -5.88 0.58
C VAL A 176 9.64 -5.30 0.92
N TYR A 177 9.73 -3.98 1.01
CA TYR A 177 10.92 -3.26 1.44
C TYR A 177 10.70 -2.71 2.84
N ASN A 178 11.56 -3.10 3.78
CA ASN A 178 11.59 -2.48 5.10
C ASN A 178 12.30 -1.13 4.99
N ILE A 179 11.56 -0.05 5.14
CA ILE A 179 12.09 1.31 5.01
C ILE A 179 12.46 1.95 6.35
N ASN A 180 12.48 1.21 7.46
CA ASN A 180 13.08 1.72 8.69
C ASN A 180 14.56 2.06 8.45
N THR A 181 15.01 3.19 8.99
CA THR A 181 16.32 3.80 8.66
C THR A 181 17.51 2.87 8.88
N GLU A 182 17.42 1.96 9.84
CA GLU A 182 18.50 1.01 10.16
C GLU A 182 18.52 -0.25 9.27
N LYS A 183 17.45 -0.52 8.51
CA LYS A 183 17.25 -1.82 7.84
C LYS A 183 17.57 -1.81 6.34
N ASN A 184 17.32 -0.70 5.63
CA ASN A 184 17.46 -0.70 4.17
C ASN A 184 18.18 0.55 3.65
N SER A 185 19.49 0.57 3.85
CA SER A 185 20.34 1.67 3.41
C SER A 185 20.41 1.82 1.89
N GLU A 186 20.17 0.76 1.13
CA GLU A 186 20.29 0.79 -0.34
C GLU A 186 19.17 1.62 -0.97
N ILE A 187 17.90 1.27 -0.76
CA ILE A 187 16.78 2.00 -1.36
C ILE A 187 16.67 3.42 -0.79
N LEU A 188 16.92 3.58 0.52
CA LEU A 188 16.91 4.88 1.18
C LEU A 188 18.06 5.78 0.72
N GLY A 189 19.21 5.19 0.35
CA GLY A 189 20.33 5.91 -0.23
C GLY A 189 20.09 6.38 -1.67
N ARG A 190 19.15 5.74 -2.38
CA ARG A 190 18.83 6.03 -3.79
C ARG A 190 17.59 6.92 -3.96
N CYS A 191 16.75 7.07 -2.92
CA CYS A 191 15.55 7.90 -2.91
C CYS A 191 15.56 8.78 -1.66
N GLU A 192 15.93 10.06 -1.85
CA GLU A 192 16.00 11.04 -0.78
C GLU A 192 14.62 11.29 -0.14
N THR A 193 13.59 11.39 -0.98
CA THR A 193 12.22 11.59 -0.51
C THR A 193 11.76 10.43 0.39
N LEU A 194 12.04 9.18 0.01
CA LEU A 194 11.69 8.01 0.82
C LEU A 194 12.49 7.97 2.13
N ARG A 195 13.75 8.36 2.11
CA ARG A 195 14.61 8.47 3.30
C ARG A 195 14.07 9.52 4.28
N GLN A 196 13.72 10.70 3.79
CA GLN A 196 13.12 11.75 4.62
C GLN A 196 11.76 11.31 5.18
N TYR A 197 10.95 10.63 4.39
CA TYR A 197 9.68 10.07 4.84
C TYR A 197 9.87 9.03 5.95
N SER A 198 10.81 8.10 5.79
CA SER A 198 11.15 7.11 6.82
C SER A 198 11.57 7.78 8.15
N ARG A 199 12.43 8.80 8.06
CA ARG A 199 12.87 9.56 9.22
C ARG A 199 11.72 10.35 9.88
N PHE A 200 10.83 10.92 9.07
CA PHE A 200 9.62 11.58 9.56
C PHE A 200 8.74 10.63 10.40
N VAL A 201 8.47 9.41 9.89
CA VAL A 201 7.68 8.43 10.61
C VAL A 201 8.37 7.97 11.90
N GLU A 202 9.68 7.81 11.89
CA GLU A 202 10.47 7.47 13.09
C GLU A 202 10.34 8.55 14.19
N ILE A 203 10.43 9.83 13.82
CA ILE A 203 10.24 10.94 14.75
C ILE A 203 8.80 10.94 15.30
N MET A 204 7.79 10.79 14.43
CA MET A 204 6.40 10.72 14.84
C MET A 204 6.15 9.62 15.87
N ARG A 205 6.75 8.45 15.69
CA ARG A 205 6.62 7.34 16.63
C ARG A 205 7.26 7.61 17.98
N SER A 206 8.45 8.20 18.01
CA SER A 206 9.12 8.51 19.27
C SER A 206 8.29 9.41 20.18
N TYR A 207 7.52 10.33 19.58
CA TYR A 207 6.61 11.18 20.36
C TYR A 207 5.33 10.46 20.79
N LYS A 208 4.85 9.49 19.99
CA LYS A 208 3.68 8.67 20.35
C LYS A 208 3.95 7.76 21.56
N GLU A 209 5.17 7.26 21.71
CA GLU A 209 5.57 6.43 22.85
C GLU A 209 5.63 7.24 24.15
N ASP A 210 5.96 8.54 24.07
CA ASP A 210 6.21 9.40 25.22
C ASP A 210 4.98 10.21 25.68
N SER A 211 3.95 10.36 24.82
CA SER A 211 2.81 11.23 25.12
C SER A 211 1.57 10.89 24.28
N GLU A 212 0.40 11.28 24.81
CA GLU A 212 -0.86 11.24 24.03
C GLU A 212 -0.76 12.17 22.83
N LEU A 213 -1.13 11.66 21.63
CA LEU A 213 -1.08 12.41 20.39
C LEU A 213 -2.18 13.48 20.33
N THR A 214 -1.80 14.68 20.68
CA THR A 214 -2.65 15.88 20.52
C THR A 214 -2.21 16.68 19.30
N ASN A 215 -3.07 17.59 18.84
CA ASN A 215 -2.69 18.52 17.77
C ASN A 215 -1.44 19.33 18.09
N ASP A 216 -1.24 19.71 19.36
CA ASP A 216 -0.07 20.48 19.79
C ASP A 216 1.21 19.63 19.68
N VAL A 217 1.16 18.36 20.06
CA VAL A 217 2.28 17.41 19.91
C VAL A 217 2.62 17.21 18.43
N ILE A 218 1.61 17.06 17.56
CA ILE A 218 1.84 16.94 16.12
C ILE A 218 2.53 18.20 15.58
N VAL A 219 2.08 19.39 15.98
CA VAL A 219 2.72 20.67 15.57
C VAL A 219 4.19 20.73 16.01
N GLU A 220 4.48 20.31 17.25
CA GLU A 220 5.86 20.25 17.78
C GLU A 220 6.74 19.32 16.95
N VAL A 221 6.23 18.14 16.58
CA VAL A 221 6.95 17.18 15.71
C VAL A 221 7.21 17.79 14.33
N LEU A 222 6.21 18.43 13.73
CA LEU A 222 6.39 19.08 12.43
C LEU A 222 7.44 20.18 12.46
N ASP A 223 7.46 20.98 13.52
CA ASP A 223 8.49 22.01 13.75
C ASP A 223 9.89 21.40 13.92
N LYS A 224 9.99 20.27 14.64
CA LYS A 224 11.26 19.54 14.77
C LYS A 224 11.73 19.02 13.41
N CYS A 225 10.84 18.40 12.63
CA CYS A 225 11.17 17.92 11.29
C CYS A 225 11.68 19.05 10.38
N LYS A 226 11.02 20.20 10.41
CA LYS A 226 11.48 21.39 9.65
C LYS A 226 12.85 21.87 10.09
N LYS A 227 13.13 21.91 11.39
CA LYS A 227 14.45 22.29 11.93
C LYS A 227 15.55 21.31 11.52
N GLU A 228 15.23 20.03 11.41
CA GLU A 228 16.15 18.98 10.94
C GLU A 228 16.24 18.87 9.41
N GLY A 229 15.51 19.70 8.65
CA GLY A 229 15.49 19.68 7.18
C GLY A 229 14.74 18.50 6.58
N ILE A 230 13.85 17.85 7.33
CA ILE A 230 13.09 16.68 6.92
C ILE A 230 11.78 17.11 6.28
N LEU A 231 11.57 16.75 5.02
CA LEU A 231 10.36 17.06 4.22
C LEU A 231 9.97 18.54 4.25
N THR A 232 10.91 19.47 4.40
CA THR A 232 10.65 20.89 4.67
C THR A 232 9.72 21.53 3.62
N GLU A 233 10.00 21.35 2.32
CA GLU A 233 9.16 21.89 1.25
C GLU A 233 7.72 21.35 1.32
N PHE A 234 7.57 20.06 1.62
CA PHE A 234 6.30 19.43 1.76
C PHE A 234 5.53 19.95 2.98
N LEU A 235 6.21 20.05 4.12
CA LEU A 235 5.64 20.54 5.37
C LEU A 235 5.25 22.05 5.27
N ASP A 236 6.00 22.84 4.53
CA ASP A 236 5.66 24.24 4.29
C ASP A 236 4.46 24.40 3.35
N LYS A 237 4.36 23.53 2.34
CA LYS A 237 3.29 23.57 1.36
C LYS A 237 1.95 23.15 1.93
N TYR A 238 1.92 22.13 2.80
CA TYR A 238 0.69 21.51 3.28
C TYR A 238 0.32 21.91 4.71
N GLY A 239 1.22 22.50 5.50
CA GLY A 239 0.97 23.18 6.78
C GLY A 239 -0.07 22.49 7.68
N THR A 240 -1.18 23.16 7.92
CA THR A 240 -2.28 22.66 8.76
C THR A 240 -2.98 21.42 8.22
N GLU A 241 -2.97 21.20 6.88
CA GLU A 241 -3.61 20.03 6.29
C GLU A 241 -2.90 18.72 6.74
N ILE A 242 -1.59 18.80 6.98
CA ILE A 242 -0.81 17.65 7.48
C ILE A 242 -1.23 17.27 8.89
N VAL A 243 -1.49 18.25 9.75
CA VAL A 243 -1.96 18.00 11.13
C VAL A 243 -3.25 17.19 11.10
N GLU A 244 -4.22 17.60 10.27
CA GLU A 244 -5.48 16.87 10.13
C GLU A 244 -5.31 15.46 9.53
N MET A 245 -4.40 15.31 8.55
CA MET A 245 -4.08 14.02 7.96
C MET A 245 -3.49 13.08 8.99
N LEU A 246 -2.46 13.52 9.71
CA LEU A 246 -1.76 12.72 10.73
C LEU A 246 -2.71 12.33 11.86
N PHE A 247 -3.52 13.26 12.33
CA PHE A 247 -4.49 12.96 13.38
C PHE A 247 -5.46 11.86 12.95
N LYS A 248 -6.01 11.93 11.74
CA LYS A 248 -6.91 10.91 11.19
C LYS A 248 -6.20 9.56 10.97
N GLU A 249 -4.96 9.59 10.50
CA GLU A 249 -4.18 8.38 10.21
C GLU A 249 -3.86 7.63 11.51
N LEU A 250 -3.41 8.35 12.53
CA LEU A 250 -3.04 7.80 13.83
C LEU A 250 -4.26 7.29 14.61
N THR A 251 -5.36 8.06 14.63
CA THR A 251 -6.61 7.63 15.26
C THR A 251 -7.17 6.37 14.61
N ARG A 252 -7.07 6.26 13.30
CA ARG A 252 -7.52 5.08 12.56
C ARG A 252 -6.66 3.84 12.83
N GLU A 253 -5.36 4.00 13.00
CA GLU A 253 -4.47 2.89 13.39
C GLU A 253 -4.81 2.37 14.79
N GLU A 254 -5.11 3.26 15.72
CA GLU A 254 -5.57 2.92 17.06
C GLU A 254 -6.90 2.17 17.04
N ASP A 255 -7.89 2.65 16.29
CA ASP A 255 -9.18 1.99 16.12
C ASP A 255 -9.05 0.58 15.52
N LEU A 256 -8.13 0.41 14.56
CA LEU A 256 -7.84 -0.90 13.96
C LEU A 256 -7.13 -1.85 14.92
N GLU A 257 -6.21 -1.35 15.74
CA GLU A 257 -5.52 -2.14 16.77
C GLU A 257 -6.49 -2.57 17.86
N ILE A 258 -7.34 -1.66 18.36
CA ILE A 258 -8.40 -1.97 19.33
C ILE A 258 -9.36 -3.02 18.76
N SER A 259 -9.85 -2.83 17.55
CA SER A 259 -10.75 -3.79 16.89
C SER A 259 -10.11 -5.17 16.70
N ARG A 260 -8.79 -5.21 16.50
CA ARG A 260 -8.04 -6.48 16.38
C ARG A 260 -7.89 -7.16 17.74
N LEU A 261 -7.63 -6.40 18.80
CA LEU A 261 -7.53 -6.91 20.17
C LEU A 261 -8.89 -7.45 20.64
N ASP A 262 -9.97 -6.71 20.40
CA ASP A 262 -11.34 -7.13 20.70
C ASP A 262 -11.70 -8.43 19.96
N GLY A 263 -11.38 -8.52 18.67
CA GLY A 263 -11.60 -9.73 17.88
C GLY A 263 -10.79 -10.93 18.35
N TYR A 264 -9.57 -10.70 18.86
CA TYR A 264 -8.74 -11.74 19.44
C TYR A 264 -9.35 -12.27 20.75
N GLU A 265 -9.77 -11.36 21.65
CA GLU A 265 -10.41 -11.72 22.93
C GLU A 265 -11.74 -12.45 22.71
N GLU A 266 -12.57 -12.01 21.76
CA GLU A 266 -13.81 -12.72 21.39
C GLU A 266 -13.52 -14.11 20.82
N GLY A 267 -12.50 -14.24 19.98
CA GLY A 267 -12.08 -15.53 19.42
C GLY A 267 -11.59 -16.49 20.50
N GLU A 268 -10.82 -16.00 21.49
CA GLU A 268 -10.34 -16.78 22.62
C GLU A 268 -11.50 -17.26 23.51
N ARG A 269 -12.45 -16.36 23.86
CA ARG A 269 -13.68 -16.72 24.61
C ARG A 269 -14.52 -17.73 23.89
N ALA A 270 -14.74 -17.53 22.59
CA ALA A 270 -15.52 -18.47 21.76
C ALA A 270 -14.83 -19.84 21.66
N GLY A 271 -13.50 -19.86 21.53
CA GLY A 271 -12.69 -21.07 21.51
C GLY A 271 -12.75 -21.82 22.85
N PHE A 272 -12.63 -21.12 23.96
CA PHE A 272 -12.75 -21.70 25.31
C PHE A 272 -14.13 -22.31 25.54
N THR A 273 -15.20 -21.58 25.23
CA THR A 273 -16.59 -22.05 25.38
C THR A 273 -16.89 -23.26 24.48
N LYS A 274 -16.36 -23.28 23.25
CA LYS A 274 -16.46 -24.46 22.37
C LYS A 274 -15.69 -25.65 22.91
N GLY A 275 -14.50 -25.44 23.46
CA GLY A 275 -13.67 -26.47 24.06
C GLY A 275 -14.31 -27.07 25.29
N GLU A 276 -14.89 -26.28 26.19
CA GLU A 276 -15.63 -26.75 27.35
C GLU A 276 -16.83 -27.59 26.96
N ARG A 277 -17.69 -27.13 26.02
CA ARG A 277 -18.83 -27.87 25.50
C ARG A 277 -18.45 -29.21 24.88
N ALA A 278 -17.39 -29.21 24.04
CA ALA A 278 -16.90 -30.43 23.42
C ALA A 278 -16.30 -31.40 24.42
N GLY A 279 -15.60 -30.91 25.46
CA GLY A 279 -15.09 -31.71 26.57
C GLY A 279 -16.19 -32.33 27.41
N PHE A 280 -17.22 -31.55 27.75
CA PHE A 280 -18.37 -32.02 28.50
C PHE A 280 -19.14 -33.14 27.74
N THR A 281 -19.44 -32.91 26.45
CA THR A 281 -20.14 -33.88 25.61
C THR A 281 -19.34 -35.18 25.43
N LYS A 282 -17.99 -35.07 25.36
CA LYS A 282 -17.12 -36.22 25.28
C LYS A 282 -17.04 -37.02 26.61
N GLY A 283 -17.03 -36.29 27.73
CA GLY A 283 -17.04 -36.88 29.09
C GLY A 283 -18.33 -37.63 29.39
N GLU A 284 -19.50 -37.09 28.99
CA GLU A 284 -20.78 -37.78 29.14
C GLU A 284 -20.86 -39.07 28.32
N ARG A 285 -20.28 -39.13 27.13
CA ARG A 285 -20.25 -40.33 26.28
C ARG A 285 -19.35 -41.44 26.84
N THR A 286 -18.23 -41.07 27.47
CA THR A 286 -17.27 -42.04 28.04
C THR A 286 -17.60 -42.45 29.47
N GLY A 287 -18.51 -41.75 30.15
CA GLY A 287 -18.99 -42.10 31.48
C GLY A 287 -20.28 -42.95 31.53
N ALA A 288 -20.86 -43.24 30.34
CA ALA A 288 -22.09 -44.02 30.19
C ALA A 288 -21.85 -45.47 29.66
N GLU A 289 -20.57 -45.85 29.48
CA GLU A 289 -20.11 -47.22 29.30
C GLU A 289 -19.52 -47.76 30.63
#